data_6bb8fb35357f6ca0f060e3795125d8bb
#
_entry.id   6bb8fb35357f6ca0f060e3795125d8bb
#
_cell.length_a   1.000
_cell.length_b   1.000
_cell.length_c   1.000
_cell.angle_alpha   90.00
_cell.angle_beta   90.00
_cell.angle_gamma   90.00
#
_symmetry.space_group_name_H-M   'P 1'
#
loop_
_entity.id
_entity.type
_entity.pdbx_description
1 polymer ?
#
loop_
_entity_poly.entity_id
_entity_poly.type
_entity_poly.pdbx_seq_one_letter_code
_entity_poly.pdbx_strand_id
1 'polypeptide(L)'
;MTSSLSIINFYIDIVQFIKLKIKEKNFEIGFFCENKFILNYLKPYIDNKTKKKKVLIITFENLNIFQNEEVSIFFFKTNFIRELVFLTLNLKYLYTSTPDLENSLFKKTKFSNCKYIYLQHSPVSLNLIYRENAFDHFDAVQTISSYQYLEFNEIKELRKLKGRPFKSKYLFIKETKKNLSIQPKKKLIFWLLHRGTQVFMN
;
A
#
# COMPACT_ATOMS: atom_id res chain seq x y z
N MET A 1 5.60 31.49 14.20
CA MET A 1 6.59 30.44 13.80
C MET A 1 6.00 29.36 12.88
N THR A 2 4.70 29.11 12.83
CA THR A 2 4.07 28.06 12.00
C THR A 2 4.01 28.36 10.49
N SER A 3 3.93 29.61 10.08
CA SER A 3 3.81 29.99 8.65
C SER A 3 5.12 29.79 7.85
N SER A 4 6.27 30.12 8.42
CA SER A 4 7.56 29.96 7.73
C SER A 4 7.93 28.50 7.49
N LEU A 5 7.63 27.60 8.43
CA LEU A 5 7.86 26.16 8.27
C LEU A 5 6.97 25.53 7.18
N SER A 6 5.74 26.00 7.04
CA SER A 6 4.81 25.57 6.00
C SER A 6 5.31 25.95 4.60
N ILE A 7 5.83 27.17 4.44
CA ILE A 7 6.38 27.65 3.18
C ILE A 7 7.63 26.85 2.78
N ILE A 8 8.54 26.60 3.71
CA ILE A 8 9.74 25.80 3.45
C ILE A 8 9.36 24.37 3.00
N ASN A 9 8.43 23.72 3.70
CA ASN A 9 7.95 22.39 3.32
C ASN A 9 7.34 22.36 1.92
N PHE A 10 6.59 23.40 1.55
CA PHE A 10 6.00 23.53 0.23
C PHE A 10 7.07 23.60 -0.87
N TYR A 11 8.12 24.44 -0.70
CA TYR A 11 9.23 24.49 -1.66
C TYR A 11 9.99 23.17 -1.78
N ILE A 12 10.24 22.49 -0.65
CA ILE A 12 10.88 21.17 -0.65
C ILE A 12 10.04 20.19 -1.47
N ASP A 13 8.73 20.17 -1.26
CA ASP A 13 7.80 19.27 -1.94
C ASP A 13 7.72 19.58 -3.44
N ILE A 14 7.78 20.85 -3.86
CA ILE A 14 7.87 21.23 -5.28
C ILE A 14 9.13 20.63 -5.92
N VAL A 15 10.29 20.78 -5.27
CA VAL A 15 11.54 20.22 -5.78
C VAL A 15 11.46 18.70 -5.88
N GLN A 16 10.88 18.04 -4.88
CA GLN A 16 10.66 16.59 -4.90
C GLN A 16 9.68 16.18 -6.01
N PHE A 17 8.63 16.96 -6.24
CA PHE A 17 7.66 16.72 -7.31
C PHE A 17 8.32 16.81 -8.70
N ILE A 18 9.12 17.83 -8.95
CA ILE A 18 9.86 17.98 -10.21
C ILE A 18 10.81 16.79 -10.40
N LYS A 19 11.57 16.40 -9.38
CA LYS A 19 12.44 15.23 -9.41
C LYS A 19 11.68 13.95 -9.70
N LEU A 20 10.50 13.77 -9.09
CA LEU A 20 9.61 12.64 -9.36
C LEU A 20 9.22 12.63 -10.84
N LYS A 21 8.75 13.77 -11.40
CA LYS A 21 8.30 13.86 -12.79
C LYS A 21 9.40 13.56 -13.81
N ILE A 22 10.62 13.93 -13.50
CA ILE A 22 11.79 13.60 -14.35
C ILE A 22 12.09 12.09 -14.28
N LYS A 23 12.06 11.51 -13.09
CA LYS A 23 12.46 10.12 -12.84
C LYS A 23 11.36 9.09 -13.15
N GLU A 24 10.07 9.44 -12.98
CA GLU A 24 8.98 8.45 -13.10
C GLU A 24 8.94 7.73 -14.45
N LYS A 25 9.44 8.35 -15.52
CA LYS A 25 9.55 7.75 -16.85
C LYS A 25 10.38 6.45 -16.88
N ASN A 26 11.25 6.27 -15.90
CA ASN A 26 12.12 5.09 -15.76
C ASN A 26 11.48 3.97 -14.95
N PHE A 27 10.25 4.16 -14.47
CA PHE A 27 9.56 3.23 -13.59
C PHE A 27 8.23 2.78 -14.20
N GLU A 28 8.00 1.49 -14.19
CA GLU A 28 6.67 0.95 -14.50
C GLU A 28 5.84 0.70 -13.24
N ILE A 29 6.52 0.49 -12.11
CA ILE A 29 5.92 0.02 -10.87
C ILE A 29 6.16 1.04 -9.76
N GLY A 30 5.07 1.46 -9.12
CA GLY A 30 5.10 2.25 -7.90
C GLY A 30 4.44 1.55 -6.73
N PHE A 31 4.85 1.94 -5.53
CA PHE A 31 4.19 1.63 -4.28
C PHE A 31 3.83 2.91 -3.55
N PHE A 32 2.59 2.99 -3.09
CA PHE A 32 2.19 4.02 -2.15
C PHE A 32 2.20 3.46 -0.73
N CYS A 33 3.06 4.04 0.10
CA CYS A 33 3.23 3.69 1.50
C CYS A 33 2.90 4.92 2.34
N GLU A 34 1.66 5.04 2.81
CA GLU A 34 1.21 6.20 3.58
C GLU A 34 2.14 6.51 4.77
N ASN A 35 2.56 5.45 5.47
CA ASN A 35 3.41 5.51 6.65
C ASN A 35 4.33 4.30 6.75
N LYS A 36 5.22 4.31 7.75
CA LYS A 36 6.17 3.22 8.04
C LYS A 36 5.49 1.88 8.33
N PHE A 37 4.32 1.91 8.96
CA PHE A 37 3.57 0.69 9.27
C PHE A 37 3.12 -0.01 7.98
N ILE A 38 2.52 0.72 7.04
CA ILE A 38 2.13 0.20 5.73
C ILE A 38 3.34 -0.29 4.93
N LEU A 39 4.47 0.44 5.01
CA LEU A 39 5.70 0.01 4.35
C LEU A 39 6.16 -1.38 4.82
N ASN A 40 6.08 -1.68 6.11
CA ASN A 40 6.47 -2.99 6.64
C ASN A 40 5.67 -4.14 6.00
N TYR A 41 4.39 -3.93 5.74
CA TYR A 41 3.55 -4.92 5.04
C TYR A 41 3.88 -5.01 3.56
N LEU A 42 4.19 -3.89 2.92
CA LEU A 42 4.49 -3.85 1.49
C LEU A 42 5.94 -4.27 1.19
N LYS A 43 6.84 -4.23 2.17
CA LYS A 43 8.26 -4.57 2.00
C LYS A 43 8.50 -5.89 1.28
N PRO A 44 7.88 -7.04 1.63
CA PRO A 44 8.08 -8.29 0.92
C PRO A 44 7.66 -8.26 -0.56
N TYR A 45 6.67 -7.43 -0.88
CA TYR A 45 6.23 -7.23 -2.27
C TYR A 45 7.20 -6.32 -3.02
N ILE A 46 7.71 -5.26 -2.39
CA ILE A 46 8.73 -4.38 -2.93
C ILE A 46 10.00 -5.18 -3.23
N ASP A 47 10.52 -5.94 -2.24
CA ASP A 47 11.73 -6.77 -2.37
C ASP A 47 11.59 -7.84 -3.48
N ASN A 48 10.40 -8.35 -3.70
CA ASN A 48 10.15 -9.29 -4.78
C ASN A 48 10.12 -8.62 -6.17
N LYS A 49 9.62 -7.39 -6.25
CA LYS A 49 9.55 -6.63 -7.51
C LYS A 49 10.88 -6.04 -7.90
N THR A 50 11.69 -5.56 -6.95
CA THR A 50 13.02 -4.99 -7.17
C THR A 50 14.02 -5.98 -7.79
N LYS A 51 13.81 -7.28 -7.59
CA LYS A 51 14.60 -8.32 -8.27
C LYS A 51 14.51 -8.29 -9.80
N LYS A 52 13.49 -7.64 -10.35
CA LYS A 52 13.22 -7.66 -11.81
C LYS A 52 13.10 -6.27 -12.42
N LYS A 53 12.73 -5.27 -11.65
CA LYS A 53 12.41 -3.92 -12.13
C LYS A 53 12.72 -2.86 -11.08
N LYS A 54 13.07 -1.67 -11.54
CA LYS A 54 13.15 -0.51 -10.65
C LYS A 54 11.79 -0.16 -10.09
N VAL A 55 11.76 0.23 -8.83
CA VAL A 55 10.55 0.51 -8.07
C VAL A 55 10.56 1.94 -7.56
N LEU A 56 9.43 2.62 -7.73
CA LEU A 56 9.16 3.94 -7.18
C LEU A 56 8.34 3.80 -5.89
N ILE A 57 8.74 4.47 -4.82
CA ILE A 57 7.97 4.57 -3.57
C ILE A 57 7.53 6.01 -3.35
N ILE A 58 6.22 6.21 -3.17
CA ILE A 58 5.61 7.47 -2.78
C ILE A 58 5.16 7.33 -1.34
N THR A 59 5.51 8.30 -0.48
CA THR A 59 5.19 8.24 0.94
C THR A 59 4.84 9.61 1.52
N PHE A 60 4.13 9.60 2.64
CA PHE A 60 3.77 10.79 3.43
C PHE A 60 4.57 10.91 4.73
N GLU A 61 5.43 9.93 5.00
CA GLU A 61 6.39 9.94 6.09
C GLU A 61 7.82 9.83 5.59
N ASN A 62 8.77 10.38 6.33
CA ASN A 62 10.18 10.21 6.02
C ASN A 62 10.61 8.78 6.33
N LEU A 63 10.78 7.99 5.28
CA LEU A 63 11.19 6.59 5.36
C LEU A 63 12.70 6.47 5.14
N ASN A 64 13.49 6.49 6.21
CA ASN A 64 14.97 6.34 6.14
C ASN A 64 15.43 4.88 5.86
N ILE A 65 14.56 4.01 5.28
CA ILE A 65 14.75 2.56 5.35
C ILE A 65 15.34 1.95 4.08
N PHE A 66 15.20 2.60 2.92
CA PHE A 66 15.62 2.02 1.64
C PHE A 66 16.37 3.03 0.79
N GLN A 67 17.68 2.89 0.77
CA GLN A 67 18.47 3.46 -0.32
C GLN A 67 19.19 2.29 -1.01
N ASN A 68 18.70 1.89 -2.16
CA ASN A 68 19.45 1.09 -3.10
C ASN A 68 19.20 1.63 -4.51
N GLU A 69 20.03 1.25 -5.47
CA GLU A 69 19.96 1.74 -6.85
C GLU A 69 18.67 1.38 -7.57
N GLU A 70 17.93 0.37 -7.08
CA GLU A 70 16.70 -0.15 -7.65
C GLU A 70 15.44 0.51 -7.08
N VAL A 71 15.56 1.27 -5.98
CA VAL A 71 14.42 1.87 -5.30
C VAL A 71 14.60 3.39 -5.18
N SER A 72 13.70 4.15 -5.78
CA SER A 72 13.61 5.59 -5.57
C SER A 72 12.44 5.92 -4.66
N ILE A 73 12.70 6.74 -3.63
CA ILE A 73 11.70 7.15 -2.64
C ILE A 73 11.44 8.64 -2.76
N PHE A 74 10.17 9.01 -2.80
CA PHE A 74 9.70 10.38 -2.80
C PHE A 74 8.75 10.62 -1.64
N PHE A 75 9.08 11.60 -0.84
CA PHE A 75 8.38 11.97 0.36
C PHE A 75 7.74 13.35 0.21
N PHE A 76 6.45 13.48 0.54
CA PHE A 76 5.69 14.72 0.43
C PHE A 76 4.98 15.05 1.75
N LYS A 77 5.09 16.29 2.19
CA LYS A 77 4.51 16.78 3.44
C LYS A 77 3.20 17.53 3.22
N THR A 78 3.11 18.33 2.14
CA THR A 78 1.97 19.23 1.90
C THR A 78 0.84 18.51 1.15
N ASN A 79 -0.38 18.68 1.62
CA ASN A 79 -1.55 18.00 1.07
C ASN A 79 -1.79 18.33 -0.41
N PHE A 80 -1.58 19.60 -0.79
CA PHE A 80 -1.73 20.04 -2.18
C PHE A 80 -0.80 19.27 -3.13
N ILE A 81 0.49 19.14 -2.77
CA ILE A 81 1.45 18.40 -3.61
C ILE A 81 1.17 16.90 -3.60
N ARG A 82 0.74 16.34 -2.46
CA ARG A 82 0.29 14.94 -2.38
C ARG A 82 -0.82 14.62 -3.38
N GLU A 83 -1.85 15.45 -3.42
CA GLU A 83 -2.95 15.31 -4.37
C GLU A 83 -2.46 15.46 -5.82
N LEU A 84 -1.65 16.47 -6.10
CA LEU A 84 -1.08 16.72 -7.42
C LEU A 84 -0.22 15.52 -7.92
N VAL A 85 0.57 14.92 -7.03
CA VAL A 85 1.34 13.71 -7.35
C VAL A 85 0.43 12.61 -7.88
N PHE A 86 -0.64 12.28 -7.16
CA PHE A 86 -1.53 11.20 -7.59
C PHE A 86 -2.31 11.54 -8.85
N LEU A 87 -2.82 12.76 -8.97
CA LEU A 87 -3.55 13.19 -10.16
C LEU A 87 -2.71 13.12 -11.44
N THR A 88 -1.40 13.36 -11.33
CA THR A 88 -0.49 13.42 -12.49
C THR A 88 0.42 12.20 -12.64
N LEU A 89 0.23 11.15 -11.84
CA LEU A 89 1.08 9.98 -11.82
C LEU A 89 1.05 9.25 -13.16
N ASN A 90 2.23 8.91 -13.69
CA ASN A 90 2.38 8.19 -14.94
C ASN A 90 3.16 6.89 -14.79
N LEU A 91 2.54 5.92 -14.13
CA LEU A 91 3.04 4.57 -13.92
C LEU A 91 2.11 3.56 -14.59
N LYS A 92 2.62 2.36 -14.86
CA LYS A 92 1.79 1.24 -15.34
C LYS A 92 0.99 0.62 -14.21
N TYR A 93 1.61 0.48 -13.02
CA TYR A 93 1.00 -0.12 -11.84
C TYR A 93 1.36 0.67 -10.58
N LEU A 94 0.35 0.96 -9.76
CA LEU A 94 0.53 1.48 -8.40
C LEU A 94 -0.05 0.49 -7.40
N TYR A 95 0.78 -0.03 -6.52
CA TYR A 95 0.41 -0.94 -5.44
C TYR A 95 0.28 -0.17 -4.13
N THR A 96 -0.73 -0.49 -3.34
CA THR A 96 -0.95 0.10 -2.02
C THR A 96 -1.69 -0.84 -1.09
N SER A 97 -1.59 -0.61 0.21
CA SER A 97 -2.45 -1.18 1.25
C SER A 97 -3.36 -0.14 1.90
N THR A 98 -3.36 1.09 1.40
CA THR A 98 -4.30 2.13 1.83
C THR A 98 -5.59 1.98 1.04
N PRO A 99 -6.74 1.73 1.70
CA PRO A 99 -8.05 1.66 1.06
C PRO A 99 -8.55 3.05 0.67
N ASP A 100 -9.80 3.15 0.22
CA ASP A 100 -10.51 4.41 0.02
C ASP A 100 -9.91 5.33 -1.05
N LEU A 101 -9.42 4.73 -2.13
CA LEU A 101 -9.04 5.47 -3.34
C LEU A 101 -10.20 6.38 -3.79
N GLU A 102 -9.93 7.62 -4.14
CA GLU A 102 -10.85 8.72 -4.46
C GLU A 102 -11.53 9.38 -3.25
N ASN A 103 -11.50 8.80 -2.07
CA ASN A 103 -12.20 9.34 -0.89
C ASN A 103 -11.33 10.26 0.00
N SER A 104 -10.06 10.47 -0.35
CA SER A 104 -9.13 11.28 0.41
C SER A 104 -8.14 11.99 -0.53
N LEU A 105 -6.96 12.33 -0.02
CA LEU A 105 -5.85 12.83 -0.83
C LEU A 105 -5.30 11.80 -1.83
N PHE A 106 -5.67 10.53 -1.68
CA PHE A 106 -5.28 9.45 -2.57
C PHE A 106 -6.25 9.38 -3.75
N LYS A 107 -5.95 10.13 -4.83
CA LYS A 107 -6.77 10.21 -6.04
C LYS A 107 -6.26 9.30 -7.15
N LYS A 108 -7.16 8.84 -8.00
CA LYS A 108 -6.79 8.12 -9.22
C LYS A 108 -6.33 9.11 -10.28
N THR A 109 -5.20 8.82 -10.93
CA THR A 109 -4.72 9.68 -12.01
C THR A 109 -5.71 9.73 -13.16
N LYS A 110 -5.87 10.93 -13.74
CA LYS A 110 -6.69 11.17 -14.94
C LYS A 110 -5.86 11.29 -16.22
N PHE A 111 -4.53 11.32 -16.10
CA PHE A 111 -3.61 11.61 -17.21
C PHE A 111 -2.85 10.37 -17.72
N SER A 112 -3.08 9.20 -17.10
CA SER A 112 -2.45 7.95 -17.53
C SER A 112 -3.36 6.75 -17.32
N ASN A 113 -2.99 5.62 -17.94
CA ASN A 113 -3.67 4.33 -17.76
C ASN A 113 -3.11 3.52 -16.56
N CYS A 114 -2.69 4.20 -15.50
CA CYS A 114 -2.18 3.56 -14.29
C CYS A 114 -3.21 2.61 -13.69
N LYS A 115 -2.79 1.37 -13.41
CA LYS A 115 -3.62 0.38 -12.73
C LYS A 115 -3.35 0.40 -11.24
N TYR A 116 -4.39 0.64 -10.45
CA TYR A 116 -4.33 0.70 -8.99
C TYR A 116 -4.66 -0.66 -8.40
N ILE A 117 -3.72 -1.22 -7.64
CA ILE A 117 -3.79 -2.57 -7.10
C ILE A 117 -3.73 -2.50 -5.58
N TYR A 118 -4.80 -2.94 -4.93
CA TYR A 118 -4.85 -3.05 -3.49
C TYR A 118 -4.21 -4.36 -3.01
N LEU A 119 -3.27 -4.25 -2.08
CA LEU A 119 -2.63 -5.38 -1.40
C LEU A 119 -3.11 -5.46 0.04
N GLN A 120 -3.60 -6.63 0.44
CA GLN A 120 -4.07 -6.85 1.81
C GLN A 120 -2.92 -6.75 2.81
N HIS A 121 -3.10 -5.91 3.82
CA HIS A 121 -2.18 -5.80 4.95
C HIS A 121 -2.62 -6.64 6.16
N SER A 122 -3.82 -7.21 6.12
CA SER A 122 -4.38 -8.00 7.23
C SER A 122 -5.39 -9.04 6.71
N PRO A 123 -5.43 -10.24 7.31
CA PRO A 123 -6.34 -11.32 6.92
C PRO A 123 -7.74 -11.15 7.56
N VAL A 124 -8.40 -10.04 7.26
CA VAL A 124 -9.72 -9.69 7.83
C VAL A 124 -10.83 -9.78 6.79
N SER A 125 -12.08 -9.81 7.21
CA SER A 125 -13.24 -9.71 6.34
C SER A 125 -13.25 -8.35 5.62
N LEU A 126 -13.57 -8.35 4.34
CA LEU A 126 -13.65 -7.14 3.54
C LEU A 126 -14.93 -6.34 3.85
N ASN A 127 -16.01 -7.03 4.16
CA ASN A 127 -17.31 -6.43 4.46
C ASN A 127 -17.41 -5.87 5.89
N LEU A 128 -16.77 -6.54 6.86
CA LEU A 128 -16.93 -6.18 8.27
C LEU A 128 -15.98 -5.07 8.73
N ILE A 129 -14.81 -4.97 8.12
CA ILE A 129 -13.75 -4.08 8.61
C ILE A 129 -13.61 -2.82 7.76
N TYR A 130 -13.82 -2.94 6.46
CA TYR A 130 -13.70 -1.80 5.56
C TYR A 130 -15.06 -1.14 5.33
N ARG A 131 -15.03 0.18 5.16
CA ARG A 131 -16.26 0.88 4.80
C ARG A 131 -16.72 0.51 3.39
N GLU A 132 -17.95 0.76 3.13
CA GLU A 132 -18.68 0.29 1.96
C GLU A 132 -17.98 0.58 0.62
N ASN A 133 -17.35 1.74 0.46
CA ASN A 133 -16.77 2.17 -0.82
C ASN A 133 -15.25 1.97 -0.93
N ALA A 134 -14.65 1.26 0.04
CA ALA A 134 -13.20 1.19 0.20
C ALA A 134 -12.44 0.68 -1.03
N PHE A 135 -13.07 -0.17 -1.85
CA PHE A 135 -12.42 -0.86 -2.98
C PHE A 135 -12.95 -0.49 -4.36
N ASP A 136 -13.92 0.42 -4.46
CA ASP A 136 -14.67 0.68 -5.69
C ASP A 136 -13.81 1.15 -6.86
N HIS A 137 -12.77 1.91 -6.56
CA HIS A 137 -11.93 2.55 -7.58
C HIS A 137 -10.66 1.76 -7.91
N PHE A 138 -10.42 0.62 -7.25
CA PHE A 138 -9.27 -0.23 -7.56
C PHE A 138 -9.51 -1.08 -8.82
N ASP A 139 -8.45 -1.24 -9.64
CA ASP A 139 -8.50 -2.11 -10.82
C ASP A 139 -8.33 -3.60 -10.42
N ALA A 140 -7.63 -3.87 -9.30
CA ALA A 140 -7.52 -5.20 -8.74
C ALA A 140 -7.36 -5.15 -7.22
N VAL A 141 -7.92 -6.15 -6.53
CA VAL A 141 -7.84 -6.32 -5.07
C VAL A 141 -7.28 -7.69 -4.76
N GLN A 142 -6.18 -7.71 -3.99
CA GLN A 142 -5.60 -8.96 -3.51
C GLN A 142 -6.55 -9.63 -2.50
N THR A 143 -6.76 -10.93 -2.69
CA THR A 143 -7.43 -11.78 -1.70
C THR A 143 -6.47 -12.87 -1.28
N ILE A 144 -6.30 -13.06 0.02
CA ILE A 144 -5.34 -13.99 0.60
C ILE A 144 -5.98 -15.31 1.07
N SER A 145 -7.31 -15.38 1.02
CA SER A 145 -8.09 -16.58 1.31
C SER A 145 -9.20 -16.79 0.28
N SER A 146 -9.73 -18.02 0.21
CA SER A 146 -10.89 -18.31 -0.63
C SER A 146 -12.14 -17.58 -0.14
N TYR A 147 -12.27 -17.37 1.18
CA TYR A 147 -13.35 -16.62 1.78
C TYR A 147 -13.34 -15.16 1.31
N GLN A 148 -12.22 -14.45 1.43
CA GLN A 148 -12.11 -13.07 0.93
C GLN A 148 -12.35 -12.97 -0.59
N TYR A 149 -11.98 -14.02 -1.35
CA TYR A 149 -12.25 -14.04 -2.79
C TYR A 149 -13.74 -14.10 -3.10
N LEU A 150 -14.51 -14.91 -2.38
CA LEU A 150 -15.97 -14.98 -2.51
C LEU A 150 -16.62 -13.68 -2.06
N GLU A 151 -16.23 -13.18 -0.90
CA GLU A 151 -16.71 -11.92 -0.32
C GLU A 151 -16.51 -10.73 -1.28
N PHE A 152 -15.33 -10.62 -1.91
CA PHE A 152 -15.10 -9.57 -2.91
C PHE A 152 -15.96 -9.73 -4.18
N ASN A 153 -16.19 -10.96 -4.63
CA ASN A 153 -17.06 -11.18 -5.78
C ASN A 153 -18.51 -10.78 -5.48
N GLU A 154 -19.02 -11.05 -4.27
CA GLU A 154 -20.33 -10.57 -3.83
C GLU A 154 -20.40 -9.05 -3.84
N ILE A 155 -19.40 -8.35 -3.24
CA ILE A 155 -19.30 -6.89 -3.29
C ILE A 155 -19.30 -6.39 -4.74
N LYS A 156 -18.51 -7.04 -5.59
CA LYS A 156 -18.36 -6.67 -6.99
C LYS A 156 -19.68 -6.76 -7.75
N GLU A 157 -20.43 -7.83 -7.57
CA GLU A 157 -21.73 -8.03 -8.22
C GLU A 157 -22.76 -7.04 -7.73
N LEU A 158 -22.90 -6.89 -6.41
CA LEU A 158 -23.85 -5.97 -5.78
C LEU A 158 -23.61 -4.51 -6.21
N ARG A 159 -22.36 -4.10 -6.35
CA ARG A 159 -21.96 -2.72 -6.62
C ARG A 159 -21.51 -2.48 -8.07
N LYS A 160 -21.56 -3.49 -8.92
CA LYS A 160 -21.14 -3.45 -10.34
C LYS A 160 -19.70 -2.91 -10.50
N LEU A 161 -18.77 -3.35 -9.64
CA LEU A 161 -17.40 -2.89 -9.65
C LEU A 161 -16.64 -3.37 -10.91
N LYS A 162 -15.78 -2.50 -11.45
CA LYS A 162 -14.87 -2.85 -12.56
C LYS A 162 -13.65 -3.65 -12.09
N GLY A 163 -13.27 -3.48 -10.82
CA GLY A 163 -12.15 -4.19 -10.19
C GLY A 163 -12.34 -5.70 -10.17
N ARG A 164 -11.22 -6.43 -10.11
CA ARG A 164 -11.24 -7.88 -10.04
C ARG A 164 -10.43 -8.41 -8.85
N PRO A 165 -10.91 -9.44 -8.16
CA PRO A 165 -10.10 -10.09 -7.13
C PRO A 165 -9.01 -10.93 -7.78
N PHE A 166 -7.88 -11.05 -7.12
CA PHE A 166 -6.86 -12.03 -7.46
C PHE A 166 -6.32 -12.72 -6.22
N LYS A 167 -6.25 -14.05 -6.28
CA LYS A 167 -5.67 -14.86 -5.21
C LYS A 167 -4.16 -14.74 -5.23
N SER A 168 -3.57 -14.42 -4.09
CA SER A 168 -2.12 -14.37 -3.93
C SER A 168 -1.71 -14.76 -2.53
N LYS A 169 -0.47 -15.26 -2.38
CA LYS A 169 0.10 -15.56 -1.06
C LYS A 169 0.30 -14.26 -0.30
N TYR A 170 -0.04 -14.27 0.98
CA TYR A 170 0.26 -13.18 1.89
C TYR A 170 1.75 -13.24 2.25
N LEU A 171 2.57 -12.47 1.52
CA LEU A 171 4.03 -12.55 1.62
C LEU A 171 4.54 -12.15 3.00
N PHE A 172 3.87 -11.25 3.70
CA PHE A 172 4.22 -10.86 5.06
C PHE A 172 4.25 -12.05 6.04
N ILE A 173 3.23 -12.92 6.02
CA ILE A 173 3.21 -14.14 6.85
C ILE A 173 4.36 -15.08 6.48
N LYS A 174 4.67 -15.22 5.19
CA LYS A 174 5.77 -16.08 4.74
C LYS A 174 7.11 -15.60 5.29
N GLU A 175 7.35 -14.30 5.27
CA GLU A 175 8.58 -13.71 5.77
C GLU A 175 8.65 -13.79 7.30
N THR A 176 7.55 -13.49 8.00
CA THR A 176 7.45 -13.62 9.44
C THR A 176 7.72 -15.06 9.89
N LYS A 177 7.14 -16.06 9.21
CA LYS A 177 7.42 -17.49 9.49
C LYS A 177 8.87 -17.85 9.26
N LYS A 178 9.52 -17.32 8.22
CA LYS A 178 10.94 -17.53 7.96
C LYS A 178 11.80 -16.96 9.11
N ASN A 179 11.48 -15.76 9.55
CA ASN A 179 12.19 -15.10 10.65
C ASN A 179 11.94 -15.80 12.01
N LEU A 180 10.78 -16.39 12.21
CA LEU A 180 10.42 -17.16 13.41
C LEU A 180 11.02 -18.56 13.42
N SER A 181 11.26 -19.20 12.27
CA SER A 181 11.93 -20.50 12.19
C SER A 181 13.41 -20.44 12.55
N ILE A 182 13.98 -19.24 12.62
CA ILE A 182 15.35 -18.96 13.06
C ILE A 182 15.41 -18.82 14.61
N GLN A 183 14.28 -18.69 15.30
CA GLN A 183 14.22 -18.66 16.77
C GLN A 183 13.75 -20.00 17.35
N PRO A 184 14.29 -20.46 18.52
CA PRO A 184 13.93 -21.74 19.08
C PRO A 184 12.44 -21.81 19.41
N LYS A 185 11.79 -22.87 18.93
CA LYS A 185 10.34 -23.14 18.83
C LYS A 185 9.49 -23.00 20.11
N LYS A 186 10.05 -22.71 21.28
CA LYS A 186 9.38 -22.89 22.58
C LYS A 186 8.48 -21.75 23.08
N LYS A 187 8.53 -20.52 22.52
CA LYS A 187 7.76 -19.38 23.09
C LYS A 187 6.55 -18.92 22.27
N LEU A 188 6.40 -19.32 21.04
CA LEU A 188 5.37 -18.73 20.14
C LEU A 188 3.99 -19.38 20.27
N ILE A 189 3.94 -20.70 20.56
CA ILE A 189 2.67 -21.43 20.70
C ILE A 189 1.86 -20.90 21.90
N PHE A 190 2.56 -20.52 22.97
CA PHE A 190 1.90 -19.99 24.18
C PHE A 190 1.23 -18.61 23.98
N TRP A 191 1.79 -17.78 23.11
CA TRP A 191 1.29 -16.43 22.88
C TRP A 191 0.05 -16.38 21.98
N LEU A 192 -0.02 -17.26 20.98
CA LEU A 192 -1.18 -17.38 20.08
C LEU A 192 -2.38 -18.03 20.78
N LEU A 193 -2.15 -18.97 21.70
CA LEU A 193 -3.20 -19.64 22.48
C LEU A 193 -3.78 -18.72 23.58
N HIS A 194 -2.99 -17.81 24.15
CA HIS A 194 -3.45 -16.96 25.26
C HIS A 194 -4.29 -15.76 24.80
N ARG A 195 -4.16 -15.29 23.55
CA ARG A 195 -5.03 -14.23 22.99
C ARG A 195 -6.30 -14.75 22.33
N GLY A 196 -6.33 -16.01 21.90
CA GLY A 196 -7.51 -16.62 21.27
C GLY A 196 -8.65 -16.95 22.26
N THR A 197 -8.36 -17.06 23.56
CA THR A 197 -9.36 -17.45 24.58
C THR A 197 -10.04 -16.27 25.29
N GLN A 198 -9.61 -15.02 25.07
CA GLN A 198 -10.26 -13.85 25.68
C GLN A 198 -11.37 -13.20 24.84
N VAL A 199 -11.61 -13.66 23.61
CA VAL A 199 -12.60 -13.04 22.70
C VAL A 199 -13.98 -13.73 22.73
N PHE A 200 -14.12 -14.86 23.49
CA PHE A 200 -15.38 -15.62 23.53
C PHE A 200 -16.03 -15.74 24.91
N MET A 201 -15.71 -14.84 25.85
CA MET A 201 -16.51 -14.73 27.10
C MET A 201 -16.79 -13.26 27.41
N ASN A 202 -17.81 -12.72 26.75
CA ASN A 202 -18.82 -11.79 27.28
C ASN A 202 -19.91 -11.62 26.23
#